data_8d680f0c7e639f58880b8b1378e6cbe1
#
_entry.id   8d680f0c7e639f58880b8b1378e6cbe1
#
_cell.length_a   1.000
_cell.length_b   1.000
_cell.length_c   1.000
_cell.angle_alpha   90.00
_cell.angle_beta   90.00
_cell.angle_gamma   90.00
#
_symmetry.space_group_name_H-M   'P 1'
#
loop_
_entity.id
_entity.type
_entity.pdbx_description
1 polymer ?
#
loop_
_entity_poly.entity_id
_entity_poly.type
_entity_poly.pdbx_seq_one_letter_code
_entity_poly.pdbx_strand_id
1 'polypeptide(L)'
;MSSPPVHRADKLMPGAKVVELLSAGYCGHLATVSPDGSPYVCPLLYVWLDGQVWLHNTSARGHLQNNVRHDPRVCFEVSVPGKVFAYGRYECDTSIEYQSIVVFGRMAIIDDRTRKSLFFDALMAKYYDNDPARPKSFYPRLDGVTVYALTVERITGKEQRLPSTQAQWPASDNTKSPEASPAT
;
A
#
# COMPACT_ATOMS: atom_id res chain seq x y z
N MET A 1 -15.24 13.59 11.93
CA MET A 1 -14.33 13.38 13.08
C MET A 1 -12.92 13.66 12.61
N SER A 2 -12.19 14.57 13.26
CA SER A 2 -10.78 14.81 12.94
C SER A 2 -9.96 13.57 13.37
N SER A 3 -9.20 13.02 12.44
CA SER A 3 -8.28 11.91 12.79
C SER A 3 -7.22 12.42 13.77
N PRO A 4 -6.81 11.60 14.75
CA PRO A 4 -5.77 11.98 15.70
C PRO A 4 -4.47 12.33 14.98
N PRO A 5 -3.67 13.26 15.53
CA PRO A 5 -2.38 13.61 14.98
C PRO A 5 -1.42 12.41 15.00
N VAL A 6 -0.41 12.44 14.11
CA VAL A 6 0.62 11.39 14.09
C VAL A 6 1.47 11.48 15.35
N HIS A 7 1.44 10.46 16.19
CA HIS A 7 2.18 10.45 17.46
C HIS A 7 3.70 10.54 17.27
N ARG A 8 4.27 9.83 16.28
CA ARG A 8 5.72 9.82 15.98
C ARG A 8 6.02 10.73 14.79
N ALA A 9 5.92 12.05 15.03
CA ALA A 9 6.22 13.07 14.03
C ALA A 9 7.67 13.04 13.54
N ASP A 10 8.60 12.57 14.40
CA ASP A 10 10.02 12.36 14.10
C ASP A 10 10.27 11.35 12.97
N LYS A 11 9.28 10.49 12.67
CA LYS A 11 9.38 9.46 11.61
C LYS A 11 8.64 9.85 10.32
N LEU A 12 8.13 11.07 10.23
CA LEU A 12 7.40 11.48 9.03
C LEU A 12 8.33 11.58 7.82
N MET A 13 7.90 11.02 6.70
CA MET A 13 8.59 11.17 5.41
C MET A 13 8.19 12.48 4.73
N PRO A 14 9.10 13.10 3.96
CA PRO A 14 8.75 14.20 3.05
C PRO A 14 7.69 13.78 2.03
N GLY A 15 6.81 14.71 1.65
CA GLY A 15 5.71 14.41 0.72
C GLY A 15 6.17 13.85 -0.63
N ALA A 16 7.28 14.33 -1.18
CA ALA A 16 7.84 13.80 -2.42
C ALA A 16 8.19 12.30 -2.31
N LYS A 17 8.78 11.90 -1.18
CA LYS A 17 9.12 10.49 -0.90
C LYS A 17 7.88 9.62 -0.71
N VAL A 18 6.81 10.17 -0.17
CA VAL A 18 5.50 9.49 -0.07
C VAL A 18 4.96 9.16 -1.45
N VAL A 19 4.96 10.13 -2.37
CA VAL A 19 4.49 9.93 -3.75
C VAL A 19 5.37 8.94 -4.51
N GLU A 20 6.69 9.01 -4.35
CA GLU A 20 7.64 8.07 -4.93
C GLU A 20 7.35 6.63 -4.47
N LEU A 21 7.21 6.40 -3.17
CA LEU A 21 6.90 5.07 -2.62
C LEU A 21 5.52 4.56 -3.07
N LEU A 22 4.50 5.41 -3.14
CA LEU A 22 3.19 5.03 -3.70
C LEU A 22 3.29 4.63 -5.17
N SER A 23 4.09 5.33 -5.94
CA SER A 23 4.26 5.04 -7.37
C SER A 23 5.04 3.74 -7.58
N ALA A 24 6.08 3.49 -6.79
CA ALA A 24 6.99 2.35 -6.92
C ALA A 24 6.51 1.09 -6.17
N GLY A 25 5.69 1.23 -5.12
CA GLY A 25 5.30 0.11 -4.26
C GLY A 25 4.64 -1.03 -5.05
N TYR A 26 5.05 -2.27 -4.73
CA TYR A 26 4.64 -3.45 -5.50
C TYR A 26 3.19 -3.85 -5.28
N CYS A 27 2.74 -3.91 -4.04
CA CYS A 27 1.35 -4.17 -3.67
C CYS A 27 0.96 -3.32 -2.46
N GLY A 28 -0.34 -3.24 -2.21
CA GLY A 28 -0.86 -2.57 -1.03
C GLY A 28 -1.97 -3.38 -0.38
N HIS A 29 -2.33 -3.01 0.84
CA HIS A 29 -3.37 -3.64 1.63
C HIS A 29 -4.54 -2.68 1.78
N LEU A 30 -5.71 -3.10 1.32
CA LEU A 30 -6.93 -2.32 1.43
C LEU A 30 -7.78 -2.84 2.58
N ALA A 31 -8.03 -1.97 3.55
CA ALA A 31 -8.93 -2.23 4.66
C ALA A 31 -10.30 -1.59 4.40
N THR A 32 -11.35 -2.37 4.60
CA THR A 32 -12.76 -1.98 4.47
C THR A 32 -13.56 -2.52 5.64
N VAL A 33 -14.80 -2.07 5.80
CA VAL A 33 -15.72 -2.55 6.84
C VAL A 33 -16.92 -3.21 6.19
N SER A 34 -17.22 -4.42 6.65
CA SER A 34 -18.39 -5.19 6.21
C SER A 34 -19.70 -4.61 6.79
N PRO A 35 -20.87 -4.93 6.19
CA PRO A 35 -22.16 -4.45 6.69
C PRO A 35 -22.46 -4.79 8.15
N ASP A 36 -21.89 -5.87 8.67
CA ASP A 36 -22.00 -6.30 10.07
C ASP A 36 -20.98 -5.61 11.00
N GLY A 37 -20.17 -4.68 10.47
CA GLY A 37 -19.12 -3.98 11.21
C GLY A 37 -17.78 -4.71 11.27
N SER A 38 -17.67 -5.91 10.72
CA SER A 38 -16.43 -6.67 10.72
C SER A 38 -15.36 -6.01 9.83
N PRO A 39 -14.11 -5.85 10.30
CA PRO A 39 -13.02 -5.35 9.47
C PRO A 39 -12.59 -6.42 8.46
N TYR A 40 -12.28 -5.98 7.25
CA TYR A 40 -11.78 -6.83 6.17
C TYR A 40 -10.57 -6.20 5.50
N VAL A 41 -9.50 -6.98 5.33
CA VAL A 41 -8.25 -6.54 4.67
C VAL A 41 -7.92 -7.49 3.53
N CYS A 42 -7.53 -6.94 2.39
CA CYS A 42 -7.02 -7.73 1.27
C CYS A 42 -5.80 -7.08 0.61
N PRO A 43 -4.79 -7.88 0.21
CA PRO A 43 -3.68 -7.43 -0.61
C PRO A 43 -4.14 -7.27 -2.07
N LEU A 44 -3.68 -6.21 -2.74
CA LEU A 44 -4.06 -5.89 -4.11
C LEU A 44 -2.90 -5.24 -4.86
N LEU A 45 -2.79 -5.54 -6.15
CA LEU A 45 -2.02 -4.72 -7.08
C LEU A 45 -2.76 -3.38 -7.27
N TYR A 46 -2.01 -2.29 -7.40
CA TYR A 46 -2.58 -0.97 -7.52
C TYR A 46 -1.72 -0.06 -8.40
N VAL A 47 -2.30 1.02 -8.84
CA VAL A 47 -1.55 2.13 -9.46
C VAL A 47 -1.86 3.43 -8.74
N TRP A 48 -0.85 4.31 -8.67
CA TRP A 48 -1.01 5.70 -8.29
C TRP A 48 -1.21 6.50 -9.58
N LEU A 49 -2.41 7.01 -9.81
CA LEU A 49 -2.80 7.69 -11.03
C LEU A 49 -3.66 8.91 -10.68
N ASP A 50 -3.29 10.08 -11.18
CA ASP A 50 -4.03 11.34 -11.01
C ASP A 50 -4.34 11.67 -9.53
N GLY A 51 -3.39 11.41 -8.63
CA GLY A 51 -3.56 11.69 -7.21
C GLY A 51 -4.50 10.72 -6.47
N GLN A 52 -4.81 9.58 -7.07
CA GLN A 52 -5.70 8.55 -6.53
C GLN A 52 -5.02 7.18 -6.53
N VAL A 53 -5.41 6.31 -5.62
CA VAL A 53 -5.06 4.88 -5.66
C VAL A 53 -6.12 4.15 -6.45
N TRP A 54 -5.71 3.49 -7.52
CA TRP A 54 -6.59 2.70 -8.37
C TRP A 54 -6.27 1.22 -8.25
N LEU A 55 -7.31 0.40 -8.20
CA LEU A 55 -7.19 -1.05 -8.09
C LEU A 55 -8.38 -1.76 -8.76
N HIS A 56 -8.31 -3.09 -8.89
CA HIS A 56 -9.39 -3.86 -9.47
C HIS A 56 -9.54 -5.23 -8.82
N ASN A 57 -10.71 -5.81 -9.02
CA ASN A 57 -10.98 -7.23 -8.80
C ASN A 57 -11.92 -7.77 -9.88
N THR A 58 -12.32 -9.03 -9.76
CA THR A 58 -13.34 -9.61 -10.63
C THR A 58 -14.69 -8.91 -10.45
N SER A 59 -15.56 -8.95 -11.47
CA SER A 59 -16.90 -8.38 -11.40
C SER A 59 -17.84 -9.15 -10.46
N ALA A 60 -17.47 -10.37 -10.06
CA ALA A 60 -18.24 -11.14 -9.10
C ALA A 60 -18.38 -10.37 -7.78
N ARG A 61 -19.60 -10.31 -7.26
CA ARG A 61 -19.88 -9.66 -5.96
C ARG A 61 -19.21 -10.45 -4.84
N GLY A 62 -18.10 -9.91 -4.34
CA GLY A 62 -17.36 -10.42 -3.18
C GLY A 62 -17.35 -9.40 -2.04
N HIS A 63 -16.61 -9.72 -0.98
CA HIS A 63 -16.51 -8.88 0.22
C HIS A 63 -16.14 -7.43 -0.13
N LEU A 64 -15.08 -7.21 -0.90
CA LEU A 64 -14.63 -5.87 -1.25
C LEU A 64 -15.73 -5.02 -1.88
N GLN A 65 -16.42 -5.54 -2.91
CA GLN A 65 -17.44 -4.78 -3.60
C GLN A 65 -18.65 -4.49 -2.70
N ASN A 66 -19.06 -5.46 -1.88
CA ASN A 66 -20.15 -5.26 -0.93
C ASN A 66 -19.79 -4.22 0.12
N ASN A 67 -18.58 -4.28 0.67
CA ASN A 67 -18.09 -3.36 1.68
C ASN A 67 -18.04 -1.92 1.14
N VAL A 68 -17.45 -1.72 -0.06
CA VAL A 68 -17.35 -0.39 -0.68
C VAL A 68 -18.74 0.19 -1.00
N ARG A 69 -19.71 -0.64 -1.39
CA ARG A 69 -21.09 -0.17 -1.61
C ARG A 69 -21.81 0.18 -0.32
N HIS A 70 -21.49 -0.52 0.76
CA HIS A 70 -22.07 -0.25 2.08
C HIS A 70 -21.44 0.98 2.74
N ASP A 71 -20.11 1.01 2.81
CA ASP A 71 -19.34 2.13 3.34
C ASP A 71 -18.13 2.41 2.46
N PRO A 72 -18.10 3.55 1.76
CA PRO A 72 -16.98 3.89 0.88
C PRO A 72 -15.71 4.30 1.62
N ARG A 73 -15.75 4.50 2.94
CA ARG A 73 -14.55 4.85 3.73
C ARG A 73 -13.61 3.69 3.80
N VAL A 74 -12.35 3.93 3.44
CA VAL A 74 -11.33 2.88 3.40
C VAL A 74 -10.01 3.39 3.95
N CYS A 75 -9.17 2.43 4.33
CA CYS A 75 -7.77 2.67 4.64
C CYS A 75 -6.92 1.80 3.71
N PHE A 76 -5.97 2.40 3.03
CA PHE A 76 -5.03 1.70 2.15
C PHE A 76 -3.61 1.89 2.66
N GLU A 77 -2.82 0.81 2.67
CA GLU A 77 -1.47 0.80 3.20
C GLU A 77 -0.51 0.21 2.18
N VAL A 78 0.69 0.82 2.11
CA VAL A 78 1.85 0.29 1.38
C VAL A 78 3.05 0.34 2.31
N SER A 79 3.78 -0.77 2.44
CA SER A 79 5.01 -0.81 3.22
C SER A 79 6.13 -1.54 2.49
N VAL A 80 7.33 -1.10 2.81
CA VAL A 80 8.59 -1.77 2.44
C VAL A 80 9.32 -2.06 3.75
N PRO A 81 9.30 -3.32 4.21
CA PRO A 81 10.07 -3.73 5.37
C PRO A 81 11.55 -3.82 5.01
N GLY A 82 12.40 -3.50 5.96
CA GLY A 82 13.84 -3.66 5.89
C GLY A 82 14.35 -4.65 6.94
N LYS A 83 15.52 -4.39 7.48
CA LYS A 83 16.17 -5.25 8.46
C LYS A 83 15.58 -5.07 9.85
N VAL A 84 15.44 -6.16 10.58
CA VAL A 84 15.15 -6.15 12.02
C VAL A 84 16.45 -5.91 12.77
N PHE A 85 16.42 -5.08 13.81
CA PHE A 85 17.57 -4.76 14.63
C PHE A 85 17.18 -4.52 16.09
N ALA A 86 18.12 -4.81 16.98
CA ALA A 86 18.05 -4.42 18.39
C ALA A 86 18.98 -3.22 18.61
N TYR A 87 18.53 -2.20 19.33
CA TYR A 87 19.32 -0.99 19.56
C TYR A 87 19.28 -0.47 21.00
N GLY A 88 18.61 -1.17 21.89
CA GLY A 88 18.49 -0.81 23.29
C GLY A 88 19.01 -1.90 24.22
N ARG A 89 18.62 -1.82 25.49
CA ARG A 89 19.01 -2.78 26.53
C ARG A 89 17.98 -3.88 26.77
N TYR A 90 16.78 -3.71 26.23
CA TYR A 90 15.65 -4.59 26.48
C TYR A 90 15.16 -5.19 25.17
N GLU A 91 14.50 -6.31 25.25
CA GLU A 91 13.91 -6.99 24.08
C GLU A 91 12.89 -6.10 23.35
N CYS A 92 12.21 -5.22 24.08
CA CYS A 92 11.26 -4.25 23.50
C CYS A 92 11.93 -3.14 22.68
N ASP A 93 13.26 -3.03 22.76
CA ASP A 93 14.04 -2.11 21.91
C ASP A 93 14.32 -2.72 20.52
N THR A 94 13.96 -3.99 20.29
CA THR A 94 14.02 -4.59 18.97
C THR A 94 13.02 -3.88 18.04
N SER A 95 13.50 -3.49 16.88
CA SER A 95 12.71 -2.73 15.91
C SER A 95 13.02 -3.20 14.48
N ILE A 96 12.33 -2.61 13.51
CA ILE A 96 12.50 -2.88 12.09
C ILE A 96 12.77 -1.58 11.33
N GLU A 97 13.69 -1.62 10.39
CA GLU A 97 13.77 -0.60 9.35
C GLU A 97 12.54 -0.72 8.46
N TYR A 98 11.90 0.39 8.13
CA TYR A 98 10.73 0.38 7.26
C TYR A 98 10.46 1.72 6.61
N GLN A 99 9.72 1.67 5.55
CA GLN A 99 8.94 2.77 4.99
C GLN A 99 7.50 2.32 4.88
N SER A 100 6.56 3.15 5.30
CA SER A 100 5.13 2.83 5.19
C SER A 100 4.31 4.07 4.88
N ILE A 101 3.24 3.86 4.12
CA ILE A 101 2.27 4.89 3.78
C ILE A 101 0.90 4.38 4.17
N VAL A 102 0.14 5.24 4.83
CA VAL A 102 -1.27 5.00 5.14
C VAL A 102 -2.10 6.08 4.49
N VAL A 103 -3.05 5.67 3.68
CA VAL A 103 -3.98 6.53 2.95
C VAL A 103 -5.39 6.29 3.48
N PHE A 104 -6.04 7.35 3.93
CA PHE A 104 -7.46 7.34 4.26
C PHE A 104 -8.23 8.10 3.20
N GLY A 105 -9.40 7.61 2.85
CA GLY A 105 -10.25 8.29 1.89
C GLY A 105 -11.51 7.50 1.55
N ARG A 106 -12.06 7.81 0.38
CA ARG A 106 -13.30 7.21 -0.11
C ARG A 106 -13.09 6.50 -1.42
N MET A 107 -13.55 5.26 -1.47
CA MET A 107 -13.48 4.39 -2.63
C MET A 107 -14.75 4.55 -3.47
N ALA A 108 -14.58 4.75 -4.77
CA ALA A 108 -15.67 4.71 -5.74
C ALA A 108 -15.47 3.58 -6.75
N ILE A 109 -16.57 2.97 -7.19
CA ILE A 109 -16.56 2.03 -8.31
C ILE A 109 -16.58 2.84 -9.59
N ILE A 110 -15.74 2.46 -10.55
CA ILE A 110 -15.61 3.13 -11.85
C ILE A 110 -16.32 2.28 -12.90
N ASP A 111 -17.37 2.84 -13.47
CA ASP A 111 -18.15 2.17 -14.54
C ASP A 111 -17.74 2.64 -15.94
N ASP A 112 -17.14 3.82 -16.06
CA ASP A 112 -16.70 4.39 -17.32
C ASP A 112 -15.61 3.56 -17.99
N ARG A 113 -15.85 3.09 -19.22
CA ARG A 113 -14.95 2.19 -19.96
C ARG A 113 -13.62 2.86 -20.31
N THR A 114 -13.64 4.14 -20.63
CA THR A 114 -12.41 4.88 -20.96
C THR A 114 -11.50 4.97 -19.74
N ARG A 115 -12.05 5.30 -18.57
CA ARG A 115 -11.31 5.34 -17.32
C ARG A 115 -10.78 3.96 -16.90
N LYS A 116 -11.58 2.88 -17.11
CA LYS A 116 -11.09 1.51 -16.90
C LYS A 116 -9.91 1.19 -17.81
N SER A 117 -9.96 1.58 -19.08
CA SER A 117 -8.84 1.36 -20.02
C SER A 117 -7.59 2.09 -19.59
N LEU A 118 -7.69 3.37 -19.19
CA LEU A 118 -6.57 4.14 -18.66
C LEU A 118 -5.94 3.49 -17.41
N PHE A 119 -6.78 2.97 -16.51
CA PHE A 119 -6.28 2.21 -15.35
C PHE A 119 -5.47 0.99 -15.79
N PHE A 120 -5.96 0.18 -16.74
CA PHE A 120 -5.24 -1.01 -17.20
C PHE A 120 -3.98 -0.67 -17.99
N ASP A 121 -3.96 0.43 -18.75
CA ASP A 121 -2.72 0.91 -19.37
C ASP A 121 -1.67 1.26 -18.30
N ALA A 122 -2.07 1.96 -17.25
CA ALA A 122 -1.18 2.30 -16.13
C ALA A 122 -0.74 1.06 -15.32
N LEU A 123 -1.64 0.09 -15.12
CA LEU A 123 -1.33 -1.17 -14.44
C LEU A 123 -0.29 -1.97 -15.23
N MET A 124 -0.47 -2.05 -16.55
CA MET A 124 0.47 -2.74 -17.42
C MET A 124 1.82 -2.04 -17.45
N ALA A 125 1.84 -0.71 -17.52
CA ALA A 125 3.08 0.06 -17.48
C ALA A 125 3.86 -0.13 -16.17
N LYS A 126 3.16 -0.35 -15.05
CA LYS A 126 3.79 -0.53 -13.73
C LYS A 126 4.34 -1.93 -13.52
N TYR A 127 3.62 -2.98 -13.94
CA TYR A 127 3.91 -4.37 -13.54
C TYR A 127 4.44 -5.25 -14.65
N TYR A 128 4.40 -4.79 -15.88
CA TYR A 128 4.88 -5.55 -17.03
C TYR A 128 5.76 -4.66 -17.91
N ASP A 129 6.80 -5.24 -18.47
CA ASP A 129 7.53 -4.59 -19.53
C ASP A 129 6.56 -4.24 -20.67
N ASN A 130 6.64 -3.00 -21.13
CA ASN A 130 5.83 -2.53 -22.25
C ASN A 130 6.21 -3.33 -23.52
N ASP A 131 5.61 -4.49 -23.70
CA ASP A 131 5.62 -5.15 -25.00
C ASP A 131 4.58 -4.48 -25.90
N PRO A 132 5.00 -3.64 -26.87
CA PRO A 132 4.09 -2.99 -27.80
C PRO A 132 3.35 -3.98 -28.69
N ALA A 133 3.84 -5.22 -28.80
CA ALA A 133 3.21 -6.31 -29.53
C ALA A 133 2.08 -7.00 -28.75
N ARG A 134 1.91 -6.69 -27.45
CA ARG A 134 0.81 -7.27 -26.67
C ARG A 134 -0.54 -6.80 -27.21
N PRO A 135 -1.40 -7.74 -27.68
CA PRO A 135 -2.64 -7.33 -28.32
C PRO A 135 -3.51 -6.57 -27.30
N LYS A 136 -3.92 -5.35 -27.65
CA LYS A 136 -4.93 -4.60 -26.88
C LYS A 136 -6.33 -5.24 -26.89
N SER A 137 -6.47 -6.42 -27.51
CA SER A 137 -7.62 -7.31 -27.43
C SER A 137 -7.94 -7.80 -26.00
N PHE A 138 -7.08 -7.48 -25.01
CA PHE A 138 -7.36 -7.71 -23.61
C PHE A 138 -8.54 -6.87 -23.07
N TYR A 139 -8.82 -5.72 -23.65
CA TYR A 139 -9.87 -4.83 -23.20
C TYR A 139 -11.34 -5.26 -23.46
N PRO A 140 -11.68 -6.29 -24.28
CA PRO A 140 -13.05 -6.79 -24.35
C PRO A 140 -13.60 -7.28 -23.00
N ARG A 141 -12.71 -7.57 -22.02
CA ARG A 141 -13.12 -8.05 -20.69
C ARG A 141 -13.33 -6.95 -19.64
N LEU A 142 -13.38 -5.68 -20.03
CA LEU A 142 -13.62 -4.58 -19.08
C LEU A 142 -14.94 -4.72 -18.30
N ASP A 143 -15.93 -5.40 -18.87
CA ASP A 143 -17.19 -5.68 -18.18
C ASP A 143 -17.09 -6.84 -17.19
N GLY A 144 -16.07 -7.68 -17.31
CA GLY A 144 -15.75 -8.78 -16.40
C GLY A 144 -14.93 -8.37 -15.18
N VAL A 145 -14.64 -7.07 -15.00
CA VAL A 145 -13.83 -6.54 -13.90
C VAL A 145 -14.48 -5.33 -13.25
N THR A 146 -14.32 -5.22 -11.94
CA THR A 146 -14.66 -4.02 -11.19
C THR A 146 -13.40 -3.23 -10.93
N VAL A 147 -13.37 -1.97 -11.35
CA VAL A 147 -12.28 -1.03 -11.09
C VAL A 147 -12.73 -0.04 -10.02
N TYR A 148 -11.81 0.31 -9.13
CA TYR A 148 -12.04 1.23 -8.03
C TYR A 148 -11.02 2.35 -8.06
N ALA A 149 -11.45 3.54 -7.64
CA ALA A 149 -10.57 4.66 -7.39
C ALA A 149 -10.77 5.19 -5.96
N LEU A 150 -9.69 5.27 -5.21
CA LEU A 150 -9.65 5.84 -3.87
C LEU A 150 -9.27 7.32 -3.97
N THR A 151 -10.23 8.19 -3.68
CA THR A 151 -9.97 9.63 -3.49
C THR A 151 -9.35 9.83 -2.12
N VAL A 152 -8.15 10.42 -2.10
CA VAL A 152 -7.37 10.62 -0.88
C VAL A 152 -7.93 11.79 -0.07
N GLU A 153 -8.31 11.54 1.19
CA GLU A 153 -8.67 12.56 2.17
C GLU A 153 -7.48 12.89 3.09
N ARG A 154 -6.66 11.88 3.38
CA ARG A 154 -5.46 12.03 4.19
C ARG A 154 -4.43 10.98 3.81
N ILE A 155 -3.18 11.40 3.74
CA ILE A 155 -2.03 10.55 3.51
C ILE A 155 -0.95 10.79 4.56
N THR A 156 -0.33 9.72 5.05
CA THR A 156 0.75 9.79 6.03
C THR A 156 1.83 8.80 5.66
N GLY A 157 3.04 9.27 5.47
CA GLY A 157 4.21 8.43 5.27
C GLY A 157 5.12 8.44 6.50
N LYS A 158 5.59 7.28 6.90
CA LYS A 158 6.57 7.11 7.99
C LYS A 158 7.73 6.25 7.54
N GLU A 159 8.91 6.56 8.06
CA GLU A 159 10.09 5.73 7.89
C GLU A 159 10.85 5.56 9.21
N GLN A 160 11.52 4.44 9.33
CA GLN A 160 12.56 4.22 10.32
C GLN A 160 13.77 3.66 9.59
N ARG A 161 14.92 4.33 9.77
CA ARG A 161 16.19 3.89 9.23
C ARG A 161 16.93 3.05 10.26
N LEU A 162 17.85 2.22 9.79
CA LEU A 162 18.80 1.55 10.68
C LEU A 162 19.54 2.61 11.48
N PRO A 163 19.66 2.46 12.82
CA PRO A 163 20.55 3.29 13.62
C PRO A 163 22.00 3.06 13.22
N SER A 164 22.89 3.99 13.58
CA SER A 164 24.33 3.77 13.44
C SER A 164 24.77 2.53 14.21
N THR A 165 25.85 1.87 13.80
CA THR A 165 26.38 0.67 14.46
C THR A 165 26.63 0.89 15.96
N GLN A 166 27.06 2.11 16.34
CA GLN A 166 27.29 2.47 17.74
C GLN A 166 26.01 2.59 18.57
N ALA A 167 24.87 2.82 17.91
CA ALA A 167 23.57 2.93 18.58
C ALA A 167 22.84 1.59 18.69
N GLN A 168 23.38 0.52 18.09
CA GLN A 168 22.82 -0.83 18.18
C GLN A 168 23.30 -1.55 19.44
N TRP A 169 22.46 -2.41 20.01
CA TRP A 169 22.76 -3.18 21.21
C TRP A 169 22.34 -4.66 21.09
N PRO A 170 23.18 -5.62 21.51
CA PRO A 170 24.64 -5.54 21.57
C PRO A 170 25.21 -5.25 20.18
N ALA A 171 26.35 -4.63 20.13
CA ALA A 171 26.91 -4.13 18.88
C ALA A 171 26.72 -5.14 17.73
N SER A 172 25.93 -4.77 16.76
CA SER A 172 25.91 -5.22 15.38
C SER A 172 25.29 -6.56 14.97
N ASP A 173 25.12 -7.57 15.82
CA ASP A 173 24.81 -8.91 15.28
C ASP A 173 23.35 -9.34 15.38
N ASN A 174 22.46 -8.50 15.91
CA ASN A 174 21.04 -8.85 16.10
C ASN A 174 20.15 -8.36 14.96
N THR A 175 20.68 -8.13 13.76
CA THR A 175 19.81 -7.86 12.62
C THR A 175 19.16 -9.15 12.17
N LYS A 176 17.84 -9.24 12.34
CA LYS A 176 17.04 -10.33 11.78
C LYS A 176 16.29 -9.78 10.58
N SER A 177 16.65 -10.20 9.39
CA SER A 177 15.86 -10.03 8.19
C SER A 177 15.74 -11.39 7.51
N PRO A 178 14.79 -11.58 6.60
CA PRO A 178 14.71 -12.83 5.82
C PRO A 178 16.02 -13.17 5.09
N GLU A 179 16.86 -12.16 4.84
CA GLU A 179 18.16 -12.27 4.17
C GLU A 179 19.35 -12.31 5.15
N ALA A 180 19.11 -12.09 6.44
CA ALA A 180 20.17 -12.15 7.43
C ALA A 180 20.56 -13.60 7.65
N SER A 181 21.84 -13.93 7.45
CA SER A 181 22.39 -15.22 7.88
C SER A 181 22.13 -15.37 9.38
N PRO A 182 21.71 -16.56 9.86
CA PRO A 182 21.61 -16.82 11.28
C PRO A 182 22.96 -16.51 11.91
N ALA A 183 22.95 -15.82 13.05
CA ALA A 183 24.15 -15.61 13.83
C ALA A 183 24.78 -16.96 14.14
N THR A 184 26.01 -17.18 13.69
CA THR A 184 26.84 -18.34 14.05
C THR A 184 27.28 -18.24 15.50
#